data_6188c5032491c46e9e6fc3dfe69aabbb
#
_entry.id   6188c5032491c46e9e6fc3dfe69aabbb
#
_cell.length_a   1.000
_cell.length_b   1.000
_cell.length_c   1.000
_cell.angle_alpha   90.00
_cell.angle_beta   90.00
_cell.angle_gamma   90.00
#
_symmetry.space_group_name_H-M   'P 1'
#
loop_
_entity.id
_entity.type
_entity.pdbx_description
1 polymer ?
#
loop_
_entity_poly.entity_id
_entity_poly.type
_entity_poly.pdbx_seq_one_letter_code
_entity_poly.pdbx_strand_id
1 'polypeptide(L)'
;MFNRFNEEQQEEIRLGLESNVDVLIYAKAFFGAEQMKQIRLGLEKGLDVSIYAKSKFNSWQMEEIKEGLEDNLDVSIYAKEDFDWNRMEQIKCGLKDNLDVSIYASFKYNWEEMKEVRFALKYYPEISTYYKMDFDEKQMFVIKKGFENKVDVSKYAKEEFSWIQMDEIRLGLEDNLDVSQYAKPEISWKEMKKIREELLKESTLC
;
A
#
# COMPACT_ATOMS: atom_id res chain seq x y z
N MET A 1 23.16 -10.46 -38.36
CA MET A 1 22.82 -9.53 -37.26
C MET A 1 22.20 -10.23 -36.05
N PHE A 2 21.54 -11.38 -36.22
CA PHE A 2 20.77 -12.07 -35.17
C PHE A 2 21.56 -13.01 -34.23
N ASN A 3 22.83 -13.29 -34.47
CA ASN A 3 23.66 -14.22 -33.65
C ASN A 3 23.91 -13.76 -32.18
N ARG A 4 23.37 -12.62 -31.77
CA ARG A 4 23.51 -12.09 -30.40
C ARG A 4 22.26 -12.32 -29.53
N PHE A 5 21.18 -12.80 -30.13
CA PHE A 5 19.90 -12.97 -29.49
C PHE A 5 19.50 -14.45 -29.48
N ASN A 6 18.91 -14.91 -28.38
CA ASN A 6 18.32 -16.24 -28.35
C ASN A 6 17.01 -16.27 -29.17
N GLU A 7 16.40 -17.45 -29.32
CA GLU A 7 15.18 -17.64 -30.12
C GLU A 7 14.03 -16.78 -29.65
N GLU A 8 13.80 -16.71 -28.33
CA GLU A 8 12.73 -15.91 -27.73
C GLU A 8 12.93 -14.41 -27.95
N GLN A 9 14.15 -13.91 -27.81
CA GLN A 9 14.48 -12.50 -28.10
C GLN A 9 14.30 -12.18 -29.59
N GLN A 10 14.68 -13.11 -30.49
CA GLN A 10 14.48 -12.95 -31.93
C GLN A 10 13.00 -12.87 -32.29
N GLU A 11 12.15 -13.67 -31.59
CA GLU A 11 10.71 -13.65 -31.78
C GLU A 11 10.12 -12.29 -31.38
N GLU A 12 10.52 -11.72 -30.23
CA GLU A 12 10.06 -10.39 -29.81
C GLU A 12 10.48 -9.28 -30.78
N ILE A 13 11.69 -9.40 -31.39
CA ILE A 13 12.14 -8.47 -32.42
C ILE A 13 11.30 -8.64 -33.70
N ARG A 14 11.02 -9.88 -34.12
CA ARG A 14 10.19 -10.18 -35.29
C ARG A 14 8.77 -9.59 -35.12
N LEU A 15 8.12 -9.84 -33.97
CA LEU A 15 6.81 -9.30 -33.67
C LEU A 15 6.77 -7.78 -33.68
N GLY A 16 7.80 -7.12 -33.17
CA GLY A 16 7.89 -5.65 -33.21
C GLY A 16 8.05 -5.08 -34.62
N LEU A 17 8.80 -5.77 -35.48
CA LEU A 17 8.90 -5.38 -36.91
C LEU A 17 7.55 -5.55 -37.61
N GLU A 18 6.80 -6.60 -37.30
CA GLU A 18 5.45 -6.82 -37.86
C GLU A 18 4.44 -5.76 -37.36
N SER A 19 4.58 -5.34 -36.12
CA SER A 19 3.74 -4.26 -35.50
C SER A 19 4.23 -2.86 -35.88
N ASN A 20 5.30 -2.75 -36.70
CA ASN A 20 5.90 -1.49 -37.16
C ASN A 20 6.34 -0.56 -36.02
N VAL A 21 6.85 -1.13 -34.90
CA VAL A 21 7.42 -0.35 -33.80
C VAL A 21 8.95 -0.25 -33.92
N ASP A 22 9.54 0.76 -33.25
CA ASP A 22 11.01 0.93 -33.27
C ASP A 22 11.71 -0.13 -32.40
N VAL A 23 12.08 -1.25 -33.03
CA VAL A 23 12.77 -2.36 -32.34
C VAL A 23 14.14 -1.98 -31.81
N LEU A 24 14.78 -0.88 -32.30
CA LEU A 24 16.09 -0.46 -31.83
C LEU A 24 16.05 0.01 -30.33
N ILE A 25 14.89 0.33 -29.83
CA ILE A 25 14.71 0.70 -28.44
C ILE A 25 15.01 -0.49 -27.52
N TYR A 26 14.61 -1.72 -27.92
CA TYR A 26 14.71 -2.90 -27.06
C TYR A 26 15.54 -4.05 -27.64
N ALA A 27 15.89 -4.06 -28.92
CA ALA A 27 16.79 -5.07 -29.52
C ALA A 27 18.24 -4.91 -29.02
N LYS A 28 18.42 -5.12 -27.73
CA LYS A 28 19.68 -4.97 -27.01
C LYS A 28 19.91 -6.25 -26.19
N ALA A 29 21.12 -6.86 -26.32
CA ALA A 29 21.43 -8.16 -25.75
C ALA A 29 21.31 -8.23 -24.21
N PHE A 30 21.25 -7.08 -23.53
CA PHE A 30 21.09 -7.04 -22.07
C PHE A 30 19.62 -7.11 -21.62
N PHE A 31 18.64 -6.98 -22.51
CA PHE A 31 17.24 -7.24 -22.18
C PHE A 31 16.91 -8.72 -22.39
N GLY A 32 16.31 -9.35 -21.39
CA GLY A 32 15.70 -10.67 -21.56
C GLY A 32 14.45 -10.61 -22.47
N ALA A 33 14.02 -11.74 -22.99
CA ALA A 33 12.87 -11.82 -23.89
C ALA A 33 11.59 -11.21 -23.28
N GLU A 34 11.29 -11.51 -22.01
CA GLU A 34 10.14 -10.94 -21.31
C GLU A 34 10.24 -9.41 -21.11
N GLN A 35 11.45 -8.88 -20.89
CA GLN A 35 11.66 -7.42 -20.87
C GLN A 35 11.41 -6.81 -22.26
N MET A 36 11.94 -7.43 -23.33
CA MET A 36 11.70 -7.00 -24.70
C MET A 36 10.21 -7.00 -25.02
N LYS A 37 9.48 -8.02 -24.60
CA LYS A 37 8.02 -8.12 -24.73
C LYS A 37 7.30 -6.97 -24.07
N GLN A 38 7.62 -6.64 -22.80
CA GLN A 38 6.96 -5.52 -22.12
C GLN A 38 7.23 -4.19 -22.82
N ILE A 39 8.45 -3.98 -23.34
CA ILE A 39 8.79 -2.76 -24.07
C ILE A 39 8.05 -2.72 -25.40
N ARG A 40 8.03 -3.82 -26.18
CA ARG A 40 7.29 -3.92 -27.46
C ARG A 40 5.81 -3.60 -27.26
N LEU A 41 5.16 -4.26 -26.29
CA LEU A 41 3.73 -4.03 -26.00
C LEU A 41 3.44 -2.58 -25.63
N GLY A 42 4.34 -1.90 -24.91
CA GLY A 42 4.21 -0.47 -24.64
C GLY A 42 4.32 0.40 -25.87
N LEU A 43 5.28 0.10 -26.75
CA LEU A 43 5.45 0.80 -28.04
C LEU A 43 4.22 0.62 -28.94
N GLU A 44 3.64 -0.59 -29.01
CA GLU A 44 2.42 -0.87 -29.76
C GLU A 44 1.22 -0.04 -29.29
N LYS A 45 1.19 0.29 -28.02
CA LYS A 45 0.17 1.17 -27.40
C LYS A 45 0.54 2.65 -27.44
N GLY A 46 1.68 3.03 -27.99
CA GLY A 46 2.14 4.41 -28.07
C GLY A 46 2.58 5.01 -26.73
N LEU A 47 2.95 4.18 -25.76
CA LEU A 47 3.38 4.64 -24.44
C LEU A 47 4.82 5.15 -24.46
N ASP A 48 5.16 6.05 -23.54
CA ASP A 48 6.54 6.45 -23.29
C ASP A 48 7.34 5.35 -22.57
N VAL A 49 7.86 4.40 -23.35
CA VAL A 49 8.65 3.30 -22.81
C VAL A 49 9.99 3.73 -22.21
N SER A 50 10.45 4.96 -22.45
CA SER A 50 11.74 5.45 -21.91
C SER A 50 11.77 5.46 -20.39
N ILE A 51 10.61 5.49 -19.77
CA ILE A 51 10.44 5.44 -18.32
C ILE A 51 10.93 4.10 -17.76
N TYR A 52 10.62 2.98 -18.44
CA TYR A 52 10.90 1.63 -17.93
C TYR A 52 11.79 0.76 -18.81
N ALA A 53 12.07 1.12 -20.08
CA ALA A 53 13.00 0.40 -20.94
C ALA A 53 14.47 0.53 -20.47
N LYS A 54 14.72 0.07 -19.26
CA LYS A 54 15.99 0.15 -18.53
C LYS A 54 16.32 -1.23 -17.96
N SER A 55 17.56 -1.70 -18.13
CA SER A 55 17.99 -3.05 -17.69
C SER A 55 17.85 -3.30 -16.17
N LYS A 56 17.73 -2.23 -15.39
CA LYS A 56 17.54 -2.28 -13.97
C LYS A 56 16.15 -2.74 -13.51
N PHE A 57 15.14 -2.61 -14.37
CA PHE A 57 13.81 -3.14 -14.09
C PHE A 57 13.70 -4.56 -14.66
N ASN A 58 13.21 -5.50 -13.83
CA ASN A 58 12.84 -6.81 -14.35
C ASN A 58 11.51 -6.74 -15.12
N SER A 59 11.10 -7.83 -15.78
CA SER A 59 9.89 -7.84 -16.61
C SER A 59 8.60 -7.56 -15.83
N TRP A 60 8.50 -8.02 -14.59
CA TRP A 60 7.37 -7.77 -13.71
C TRP A 60 7.25 -6.28 -13.32
N GLN A 61 8.38 -5.65 -12.97
CA GLN A 61 8.42 -4.20 -12.71
C GLN A 61 8.04 -3.39 -13.96
N MET A 62 8.54 -3.81 -15.14
CA MET A 62 8.19 -3.17 -16.41
C MET A 62 6.69 -3.29 -16.70
N GLU A 63 6.09 -4.43 -16.40
CA GLU A 63 4.65 -4.68 -16.55
C GLU A 63 3.83 -3.74 -15.66
N GLU A 64 4.18 -3.62 -14.38
CA GLU A 64 3.50 -2.72 -13.44
C GLU A 64 3.57 -1.25 -13.89
N ILE A 65 4.75 -0.81 -14.40
CA ILE A 65 4.91 0.56 -14.88
C ILE A 65 4.14 0.76 -16.19
N LYS A 66 4.19 -0.19 -17.13
CA LYS A 66 3.45 -0.13 -18.39
C LYS A 66 1.94 -0.02 -18.13
N GLU A 67 1.38 -0.87 -17.27
CA GLU A 67 -0.04 -0.83 -16.93
C GLU A 67 -0.44 0.51 -16.28
N GLY A 68 0.41 1.07 -15.42
CA GLY A 68 0.17 2.40 -14.86
C GLY A 68 0.12 3.50 -15.91
N LEU A 69 1.01 3.44 -16.91
CA LEU A 69 0.99 4.37 -18.06
C LEU A 69 -0.28 4.19 -18.90
N GLU A 70 -0.73 2.95 -19.12
CA GLU A 70 -2.01 2.66 -19.81
C GLU A 70 -3.21 3.28 -19.10
N ASP A 71 -3.17 3.29 -17.77
CA ASP A 71 -4.20 3.89 -16.93
C ASP A 71 -4.02 5.41 -16.72
N ASN A 72 -3.02 6.04 -17.36
CA ASN A 72 -2.65 7.45 -17.21
C ASN A 72 -2.30 7.85 -15.76
N LEU A 73 -1.71 6.94 -14.98
CA LEU A 73 -1.28 7.21 -13.61
C LEU A 73 0.11 7.89 -13.58
N ASP A 74 0.40 8.62 -12.52
CA ASP A 74 1.74 9.13 -12.24
C ASP A 74 2.67 8.00 -11.78
N VAL A 75 3.26 7.30 -12.75
CA VAL A 75 4.18 6.19 -12.48
C VAL A 75 5.49 6.62 -11.81
N SER A 76 5.83 7.92 -11.83
CA SER A 76 7.07 8.43 -11.21
C SER A 76 7.14 8.16 -9.72
N ILE A 77 5.99 8.00 -9.08
CA ILE A 77 5.87 7.69 -7.65
C ILE A 77 6.49 6.33 -7.32
N TYR A 78 6.31 5.33 -8.22
CA TYR A 78 6.70 3.94 -7.95
C TYR A 78 7.69 3.33 -8.98
N ALA A 79 7.95 3.95 -10.12
CA ALA A 79 8.91 3.47 -11.11
C ALA A 79 10.36 3.63 -10.60
N LYS A 80 10.67 2.98 -9.48
CA LYS A 80 11.96 2.99 -8.78
C LYS A 80 12.49 1.56 -8.69
N GLU A 81 13.78 1.35 -9.00
CA GLU A 81 14.39 0.00 -9.04
C GLU A 81 14.33 -0.74 -7.69
N ASP A 82 14.35 0.02 -6.58
CA ASP A 82 14.30 -0.54 -5.23
C ASP A 82 12.90 -1.00 -4.77
N PHE A 83 11.84 -0.63 -5.51
CA PHE A 83 10.53 -1.23 -5.32
C PHE A 83 10.41 -2.52 -6.12
N ASP A 84 10.18 -3.64 -5.45
CA ASP A 84 9.77 -4.86 -6.13
C ASP A 84 8.37 -4.68 -6.78
N TRP A 85 8.02 -5.57 -7.69
CA TRP A 85 6.77 -5.48 -8.44
C TRP A 85 5.51 -5.53 -7.54
N ASN A 86 5.55 -6.27 -6.41
CA ASN A 86 4.42 -6.33 -5.47
C ASN A 86 4.16 -4.96 -4.81
N ARG A 87 5.23 -4.24 -4.41
CA ARG A 87 5.12 -2.89 -3.89
C ARG A 87 4.60 -1.91 -4.95
N MET A 88 5.12 -2.03 -6.18
CA MET A 88 4.64 -1.22 -7.33
C MET A 88 3.15 -1.44 -7.55
N GLU A 89 2.67 -2.69 -7.51
CA GLU A 89 1.27 -3.06 -7.62
C GLU A 89 0.41 -2.36 -6.56
N GLN A 90 0.84 -2.40 -5.27
CA GLN A 90 0.08 -1.78 -4.19
C GLN A 90 -0.04 -0.25 -4.38
N ILE A 91 1.03 0.41 -4.84
CA ILE A 91 1.00 1.85 -5.10
C ILE A 91 0.12 2.15 -6.32
N LYS A 92 0.28 1.41 -7.43
CA LYS A 92 -0.57 1.51 -8.63
C LYS A 92 -2.05 1.37 -8.28
N CYS A 93 -2.41 0.34 -7.52
CA CYS A 93 -3.79 0.14 -7.06
C CYS A 93 -4.31 1.31 -6.22
N GLY A 94 -3.49 1.87 -5.34
CA GLY A 94 -3.87 3.05 -4.55
C GLY A 94 -4.12 4.28 -5.41
N LEU A 95 -3.27 4.53 -6.41
CA LEU A 95 -3.46 5.61 -7.37
C LEU A 95 -4.75 5.44 -8.18
N LYS A 96 -5.07 4.21 -8.61
CA LYS A 96 -6.36 3.89 -9.27
C LYS A 96 -7.57 4.19 -8.38
N ASP A 97 -7.44 3.94 -7.09
CA ASP A 97 -8.47 4.21 -6.08
C ASP A 97 -8.48 5.69 -5.64
N ASN A 98 -7.63 6.57 -6.20
CA ASN A 98 -7.42 7.97 -5.82
C ASN A 98 -7.05 8.17 -4.34
N LEU A 99 -6.28 7.23 -3.76
CA LEU A 99 -5.82 7.33 -2.38
C LEU A 99 -4.53 8.16 -2.27
N ASP A 100 -4.30 8.76 -1.10
CA ASP A 100 -3.02 9.41 -0.77
C ASP A 100 -1.93 8.35 -0.55
N VAL A 101 -1.33 7.90 -1.66
CA VAL A 101 -0.27 6.88 -1.63
C VAL A 101 1.00 7.33 -0.94
N SER A 102 1.20 8.65 -0.71
CA SER A 102 2.37 9.17 -0.01
C SER A 102 2.49 8.65 1.43
N ILE A 103 1.39 8.20 1.99
CA ILE A 103 1.32 7.61 3.34
C ILE A 103 2.12 6.31 3.42
N TYR A 104 2.14 5.49 2.35
CA TYR A 104 2.75 4.17 2.37
C TYR A 104 3.74 3.90 1.23
N ALA A 105 3.83 4.74 0.20
CA ALA A 105 4.75 4.59 -0.92
C ALA A 105 6.21 4.86 -0.51
N SER A 106 6.72 4.12 0.46
CA SER A 106 8.06 4.25 1.01
C SER A 106 8.70 2.89 1.26
N PHE A 107 10.05 2.84 1.31
CA PHE A 107 10.81 1.61 1.60
C PHE A 107 10.65 1.11 3.06
N LYS A 108 10.02 1.91 3.93
CA LYS A 108 9.69 1.53 5.31
C LYS A 108 8.72 0.34 5.36
N TYR A 109 7.82 0.27 4.38
CA TYR A 109 6.77 -0.76 4.33
C TYR A 109 7.15 -1.88 3.36
N ASN A 110 6.90 -3.13 3.73
CA ASN A 110 6.85 -4.24 2.79
C ASN A 110 5.51 -4.22 2.02
N TRP A 111 5.33 -5.09 1.04
CA TRP A 111 4.14 -5.07 0.19
C TRP A 111 2.85 -5.47 0.93
N GLU A 112 2.94 -6.38 1.93
CA GLU A 112 1.81 -6.76 2.77
C GLU A 112 1.33 -5.57 3.62
N GLU A 113 2.26 -4.87 4.25
CA GLU A 113 1.98 -3.66 5.03
C GLU A 113 1.37 -2.56 4.14
N MET A 114 1.94 -2.33 2.95
CA MET A 114 1.36 -1.39 1.97
C MET A 114 -0.07 -1.76 1.61
N LYS A 115 -0.36 -3.04 1.39
CA LYS A 115 -1.69 -3.56 1.11
C LYS A 115 -2.66 -3.28 2.25
N GLU A 116 -2.24 -3.52 3.49
CA GLU A 116 -3.07 -3.24 4.67
C GLU A 116 -3.38 -1.77 4.83
N VAL A 117 -2.37 -0.89 4.67
CA VAL A 117 -2.58 0.57 4.71
C VAL A 117 -3.50 1.02 3.59
N ARG A 118 -3.31 0.53 2.37
CA ARG A 118 -4.18 0.83 1.23
C ARG A 118 -5.63 0.44 1.50
N PHE A 119 -5.88 -0.76 2.03
CA PHE A 119 -7.24 -1.17 2.39
C PHE A 119 -7.82 -0.30 3.50
N ALA A 120 -7.05 0.02 4.54
CA ALA A 120 -7.51 0.90 5.61
C ALA A 120 -7.92 2.28 5.06
N LEU A 121 -7.10 2.88 4.19
CA LEU A 121 -7.42 4.17 3.55
C LEU A 121 -8.64 4.09 2.63
N LYS A 122 -8.83 2.97 1.94
CA LYS A 122 -9.98 2.78 1.03
C LYS A 122 -11.30 2.67 1.77
N TYR A 123 -11.34 1.92 2.87
CA TYR A 123 -12.58 1.64 3.60
C TYR A 123 -12.85 2.59 4.77
N TYR A 124 -11.81 3.25 5.27
CA TYR A 124 -11.87 4.17 6.41
C TYR A 124 -11.04 5.43 6.10
N PRO A 125 -11.48 6.31 5.19
CA PRO A 125 -10.67 7.46 4.71
C PRO A 125 -10.16 8.36 5.84
N GLU A 126 -10.90 8.48 6.94
CA GLU A 126 -10.56 9.30 8.10
C GLU A 126 -9.30 8.80 8.82
N ILE A 127 -8.93 7.51 8.63
CA ILE A 127 -7.73 6.92 9.24
C ILE A 127 -6.44 7.60 8.71
N SER A 128 -6.51 8.24 7.54
CA SER A 128 -5.39 8.98 6.93
C SER A 128 -4.80 10.03 7.87
N THR A 129 -5.62 10.63 8.72
CA THR A 129 -5.18 11.61 9.72
C THR A 129 -4.25 10.96 10.75
N TYR A 130 -4.58 9.76 11.20
CA TYR A 130 -3.80 9.05 12.22
C TYR A 130 -2.48 8.49 11.65
N TYR A 131 -2.43 8.10 10.39
CA TYR A 131 -1.16 7.73 9.73
C TYR A 131 -0.15 8.88 9.61
N LYS A 132 -0.61 10.12 9.73
CA LYS A 132 0.23 11.33 9.72
C LYS A 132 0.70 11.76 11.11
N MET A 133 0.24 11.08 12.16
CA MET A 133 0.63 11.29 13.55
C MET A 133 1.74 10.29 13.96
N ASP A 134 2.36 10.51 15.12
CA ASP A 134 3.48 9.70 15.60
C ASP A 134 2.98 8.48 16.42
N PHE A 135 2.10 7.69 15.81
CA PHE A 135 1.64 6.43 16.40
C PHE A 135 2.57 5.27 16.01
N ASP A 136 2.87 4.40 16.98
CA ASP A 136 3.57 3.16 16.70
C ASP A 136 2.64 2.13 16.00
N GLU A 137 3.23 1.03 15.52
CA GLU A 137 2.51 -0.04 14.80
C GLU A 137 1.36 -0.62 15.63
N LYS A 138 1.56 -0.81 16.94
CA LYS A 138 0.54 -1.39 17.83
C LYS A 138 -0.61 -0.41 18.10
N GLN A 139 -0.29 0.87 18.26
CA GLN A 139 -1.28 1.94 18.38
C GLN A 139 -2.11 2.04 17.10
N MET A 140 -1.46 2.02 15.91
CA MET A 140 -2.17 2.02 14.63
C MET A 140 -3.05 0.79 14.43
N PHE A 141 -2.62 -0.38 14.92
CA PHE A 141 -3.46 -1.58 14.91
C PHE A 141 -4.74 -1.38 15.72
N VAL A 142 -4.65 -0.81 16.94
CA VAL A 142 -5.82 -0.54 17.79
C VAL A 142 -6.75 0.52 17.15
N ILE A 143 -6.18 1.57 16.53
CA ILE A 143 -6.93 2.59 15.80
C ILE A 143 -7.71 1.94 14.65
N LYS A 144 -7.06 1.11 13.82
CA LYS A 144 -7.70 0.38 12.71
C LYS A 144 -8.86 -0.49 13.21
N LYS A 145 -8.66 -1.22 14.33
CA LYS A 145 -9.71 -2.02 14.94
C LYS A 145 -10.92 -1.19 15.36
N GLY A 146 -10.70 0.02 15.87
CA GLY A 146 -11.80 0.91 16.21
C GLY A 146 -12.62 1.35 15.00
N PHE A 147 -11.99 1.63 13.88
CA PHE A 147 -12.70 1.91 12.62
C PHE A 147 -13.49 0.69 12.12
N GLU A 148 -12.89 -0.51 12.17
CA GLU A 148 -13.55 -1.76 11.80
C GLU A 148 -14.81 -2.01 12.67
N ASN A 149 -14.74 -1.73 13.96
CA ASN A 149 -15.81 -1.95 14.93
C ASN A 149 -16.73 -0.73 15.09
N LYS A 150 -16.48 0.34 14.32
CA LYS A 150 -17.33 1.55 14.25
C LYS A 150 -17.47 2.27 15.60
N VAL A 151 -16.43 2.29 16.41
CA VAL A 151 -16.39 3.06 17.64
C VAL A 151 -15.74 4.43 17.44
N ASP A 152 -16.00 5.37 18.34
CA ASP A 152 -15.41 6.72 18.28
C ASP A 152 -13.91 6.69 18.61
N VAL A 153 -13.09 6.54 17.58
CA VAL A 153 -11.63 6.46 17.67
C VAL A 153 -11.03 7.71 18.32
N SER A 154 -11.67 8.89 18.19
CA SER A 154 -11.15 10.14 18.76
C SER A 154 -11.07 10.13 20.28
N LYS A 155 -11.76 9.23 20.93
CA LYS A 155 -11.75 9.09 22.40
C LYS A 155 -10.43 8.55 22.93
N TYR A 156 -9.71 7.75 22.12
CA TYR A 156 -8.50 7.06 22.57
C TYR A 156 -7.28 7.19 21.64
N ALA A 157 -7.46 7.58 20.39
CA ALA A 157 -6.34 7.77 19.46
C ALA A 157 -5.57 9.06 19.79
N LYS A 158 -4.82 9.01 20.87
CA LYS A 158 -3.98 10.07 21.38
C LYS A 158 -2.60 9.52 21.72
N GLU A 159 -1.55 10.24 21.35
CA GLU A 159 -0.15 9.80 21.50
C GLU A 159 0.26 9.51 22.95
N GLU A 160 -0.42 10.17 23.91
CA GLU A 160 -0.17 9.95 25.34
C GLU A 160 -0.63 8.60 25.88
N PHE A 161 -1.52 7.88 25.15
CA PHE A 161 -1.94 6.54 25.54
C PHE A 161 -1.03 5.47 24.98
N SER A 162 -0.60 4.52 25.81
CA SER A 162 -0.02 3.29 25.30
C SER A 162 -1.06 2.48 24.53
N TRP A 163 -0.62 1.63 23.60
CA TRP A 163 -1.52 0.79 22.80
C TRP A 163 -2.47 -0.07 23.65
N ILE A 164 -2.03 -0.53 24.86
CA ILE A 164 -2.87 -1.33 25.75
C ILE A 164 -3.97 -0.46 26.39
N GLN A 165 -3.65 0.79 26.78
CA GLN A 165 -4.65 1.73 27.28
C GLN A 165 -5.69 2.05 26.19
N MET A 166 -5.22 2.31 24.97
CA MET A 166 -6.10 2.52 23.81
C MET A 166 -7.03 1.32 23.60
N ASP A 167 -6.53 0.09 23.74
CA ASP A 167 -7.31 -1.13 23.54
C ASP A 167 -8.36 -1.31 24.63
N GLU A 168 -8.07 -1.02 25.90
CA GLU A 168 -9.06 -1.07 27.00
C GLU A 168 -10.15 -0.02 26.81
N ILE A 169 -9.82 1.18 26.29
CA ILE A 169 -10.83 2.20 25.99
C ILE A 169 -11.69 1.78 24.79
N ARG A 170 -11.06 1.26 23.71
CA ARG A 170 -11.77 0.73 22.54
C ARG A 170 -12.78 -0.36 22.93
N LEU A 171 -12.37 -1.34 23.73
CA LEU A 171 -13.23 -2.41 24.21
C LEU A 171 -14.43 -1.86 25.01
N GLY A 172 -14.21 -0.85 25.86
CA GLY A 172 -15.31 -0.21 26.57
C GLY A 172 -16.31 0.50 25.65
N LEU A 173 -15.81 1.15 24.60
CA LEU A 173 -16.68 1.76 23.59
C LEU A 173 -17.48 0.70 22.79
N GLU A 174 -16.90 -0.45 22.50
CA GLU A 174 -17.59 -1.58 21.86
C GLU A 174 -18.71 -2.13 22.74
N ASP A 175 -18.48 -2.16 24.04
CA ASP A 175 -19.48 -2.56 25.05
C ASP A 175 -20.48 -1.42 25.36
N ASN A 176 -20.44 -0.28 24.66
CA ASN A 176 -21.24 0.93 24.87
C ASN A 176 -21.13 1.52 26.28
N LEU A 177 -19.98 1.37 26.95
CA LEU A 177 -19.73 1.92 28.27
C LEU A 177 -19.32 3.40 28.23
N ASP A 178 -19.55 4.14 29.30
CA ASP A 178 -19.01 5.48 29.49
C ASP A 178 -17.51 5.42 29.84
N VAL A 179 -16.66 5.50 28.83
CA VAL A 179 -15.21 5.43 28.98
C VAL A 179 -14.61 6.69 29.64
N SER A 180 -15.36 7.78 29.79
CA SER A 180 -14.84 9.04 30.35
C SER A 180 -14.32 8.90 31.80
N GLN A 181 -14.78 7.90 32.50
CA GLN A 181 -14.36 7.60 33.86
C GLN A 181 -12.91 7.14 33.94
N TYR A 182 -12.42 6.42 32.92
CA TYR A 182 -11.08 5.82 32.92
C TYR A 182 -10.20 6.16 31.71
N ALA A 183 -10.72 6.77 30.64
CA ALA A 183 -9.94 7.19 29.48
C ALA A 183 -9.03 8.39 29.83
N LYS A 184 -8.06 8.19 30.71
CA LYS A 184 -7.11 9.18 31.22
C LYS A 184 -5.71 8.60 31.20
N PRO A 185 -4.68 9.28 30.64
CA PRO A 185 -3.34 8.74 30.48
C PRO A 185 -2.66 8.30 31.78
N GLU A 186 -3.00 8.97 32.89
CA GLU A 186 -2.47 8.67 34.23
C GLU A 186 -3.03 7.37 34.83
N ILE A 187 -4.14 6.83 34.31
CA ILE A 187 -4.71 5.56 34.79
C ILE A 187 -3.99 4.40 34.09
N SER A 188 -3.44 3.47 34.88
CA SER A 188 -2.78 2.30 34.32
C SER A 188 -3.76 1.42 33.53
N TRP A 189 -3.29 0.76 32.48
CA TRP A 189 -4.13 -0.16 31.70
C TRP A 189 -4.81 -1.25 32.56
N LYS A 190 -4.13 -1.72 33.64
CA LYS A 190 -4.70 -2.71 34.59
C LYS A 190 -5.90 -2.15 35.35
N GLU A 191 -5.81 -0.89 35.71
CA GLU A 191 -6.88 -0.21 36.39
C GLU A 191 -8.03 0.15 35.45
N MET A 192 -7.70 0.61 34.23
CA MET A 192 -8.69 0.79 33.15
C MET A 192 -9.51 -0.48 32.94
N LYS A 193 -8.81 -1.63 32.80
CA LYS A 193 -9.45 -2.94 32.64
C LYS A 193 -10.41 -3.26 33.81
N LYS A 194 -9.97 -3.03 35.04
CA LYS A 194 -10.81 -3.28 36.24
C LYS A 194 -12.07 -2.43 36.21
N ILE A 195 -11.93 -1.12 35.95
CA ILE A 195 -13.06 -0.20 35.87
C ILE A 195 -14.03 -0.63 34.77
N ARG A 196 -13.51 -0.96 33.57
CA ARG A 196 -14.31 -1.46 32.43
C ARG A 196 -15.10 -2.72 32.82
N GLU A 197 -14.47 -3.70 33.48
CA GLU A 197 -15.11 -4.93 33.90
C GLU A 197 -16.19 -4.69 34.98
N GLU A 198 -16.02 -3.69 35.86
CA GLU A 198 -17.02 -3.27 36.85
C GLU A 198 -18.22 -2.62 36.16
N LEU A 199 -18.00 -1.65 35.28
CA LEU A 199 -19.05 -1.00 34.49
C LEU A 199 -19.85 -1.99 33.63
N LEU A 200 -19.18 -2.99 33.07
CA LEU A 200 -19.84 -4.01 32.24
C LEU A 200 -20.79 -4.87 33.10
N LYS A 201 -20.39 -5.22 34.31
CA LYS A 201 -21.28 -5.96 35.27
C LYS A 201 -22.49 -5.14 35.65
N GLU A 202 -22.31 -3.85 35.91
CA GLU A 202 -23.41 -2.94 36.24
C GLU A 202 -24.41 -2.80 35.09
N SER A 203 -23.91 -2.66 33.84
CA SER A 203 -24.75 -2.53 32.66
C SER A 203 -25.58 -3.80 32.34
N THR A 204 -25.11 -4.97 32.76
CA THR A 204 -25.84 -6.26 32.54
C THR A 204 -26.89 -6.56 33.61
N LEU A 205 -26.93 -5.79 34.69
CA LEU A 205 -27.89 -5.97 35.80
C LEU A 205 -29.11 -5.05 35.69
N CYS A 206 -29.11 -4.12 34.73
CA CYS A 206 -30.22 -3.22 34.40
C CYS A 206 -30.97 -3.70 33.16
#